data_2eadd3f3ea105dafe114849c1b26e980
#
_entry.id   2eadd3f3ea105dafe114849c1b26e980
#
_cell.length_a   1.000
_cell.length_b   1.000
_cell.length_c   1.000
_cell.angle_alpha   90.00
_cell.angle_beta   90.00
_cell.angle_gamma   90.00
#
_symmetry.space_group_name_H-M   'P 1'
#
loop_
_entity.id
_entity.type
_entity.pdbx_description
1 polymer ?
#
loop_
_entity_poly.entity_id
_entity_poly.type
_entity_poly.pdbx_seq_one_letter_code
_entity_poly.pdbx_strand_id
1 'polypeptide(L)'
;MSLPLCLAAKALRIKIFLIEPNMVLGRANRFFLNFSEKLLSYSKNLINFPKGMEQKQIIIRPLIRKKYYEIINYEKKDSFFTIIIIGGSQGAKIFDTHINEILVKISNRHSIKVIHQTSEKNIISLKNFYKENKIENKVFNFDQNLNEFLRQSDLCITRAGASSLAELSLYNIPFIAIPL
;
A
#
# COMPACT_ATOMS: atom_id res chain seq x y z
N MET A 1 -18.16 4.57 1.49
CA MET A 1 -18.86 5.83 1.89
C MET A 1 -19.29 6.69 0.69
N SER A 2 -19.34 6.16 -0.51
CA SER A 2 -19.77 6.87 -1.73
C SER A 2 -21.30 6.83 -1.98
N LEU A 3 -22.04 6.02 -1.23
CA LEU A 3 -23.47 5.78 -1.48
C LEU A 3 -24.31 7.07 -1.44
N PRO A 4 -24.27 7.92 -0.42
CA PRO A 4 -25.08 9.15 -0.38
C PRO A 4 -24.72 10.12 -1.50
N LEU A 5 -23.44 10.23 -1.82
CA LEU A 5 -22.91 11.11 -2.87
C LEU A 5 -23.41 10.66 -4.26
N CYS A 6 -23.36 9.37 -4.55
CA CYS A 6 -23.85 8.80 -5.81
C CYS A 6 -25.38 8.94 -5.95
N LEU A 7 -26.12 8.80 -4.85
CA LEU A 7 -27.58 9.02 -4.88
C LEU A 7 -27.92 10.50 -5.16
N ALA A 8 -27.24 11.42 -4.51
CA ALA A 8 -27.40 12.85 -4.76
C ALA A 8 -27.04 13.21 -6.21
N ALA A 9 -25.90 12.71 -6.71
CA ALA A 9 -25.49 12.93 -8.08
C ALA A 9 -26.53 12.41 -9.09
N LYS A 10 -27.10 11.22 -8.83
CA LYS A 10 -28.16 10.67 -9.67
C LYS A 10 -29.42 11.56 -9.65
N ALA A 11 -29.85 12.03 -8.46
CA ALA A 11 -31.01 12.90 -8.33
C ALA A 11 -30.83 14.23 -9.06
N LEU A 12 -29.61 14.77 -9.04
CA LEU A 12 -29.23 16.01 -9.70
C LEU A 12 -28.80 15.83 -11.17
N ARG A 13 -28.91 14.63 -11.72
CA ARG A 13 -28.50 14.29 -13.10
C ARG A 13 -27.03 14.59 -13.40
N ILE A 14 -26.17 14.53 -12.38
CA ILE A 14 -24.70 14.72 -12.54
C ILE A 14 -24.11 13.40 -13.03
N LYS A 15 -23.21 13.47 -13.99
CA LYS A 15 -22.50 12.30 -14.53
C LYS A 15 -21.64 11.65 -13.46
N ILE A 16 -21.77 10.33 -13.31
CA ILE A 16 -21.04 9.53 -12.32
C ILE A 16 -19.95 8.72 -13.04
N PHE A 17 -18.70 8.86 -12.57
CA PHE A 17 -17.58 8.03 -12.94
C PHE A 17 -17.14 7.26 -11.70
N LEU A 18 -17.02 5.94 -11.83
CA LEU A 18 -16.60 5.06 -10.73
C LEU A 18 -15.15 4.65 -10.90
N ILE A 19 -14.47 4.39 -9.79
CA ILE A 19 -13.11 3.84 -9.78
C ILE A 19 -13.10 2.57 -8.95
N GLU A 20 -12.57 1.48 -9.52
CA GLU A 20 -12.35 0.21 -8.83
C GLU A 20 -10.88 -0.19 -8.91
N PRO A 21 -10.11 0.01 -7.84
CA PRO A 21 -8.71 -0.35 -7.81
C PRO A 21 -8.46 -1.83 -7.52
N ASN A 22 -9.46 -2.56 -7.05
CA ASN A 22 -9.34 -3.97 -6.66
C ASN A 22 -9.70 -4.92 -7.80
N MET A 23 -9.29 -6.19 -7.67
CA MET A 23 -9.67 -7.27 -8.60
C MET A 23 -11.12 -7.70 -8.45
N VAL A 24 -11.77 -7.38 -7.33
CA VAL A 24 -13.17 -7.69 -7.05
C VAL A 24 -14.00 -6.43 -7.11
N LEU A 25 -15.03 -6.41 -7.95
CA LEU A 25 -15.92 -5.25 -8.03
C LEU A 25 -16.67 -5.06 -6.70
N GLY A 26 -16.43 -3.92 -6.06
CA GLY A 26 -17.06 -3.58 -4.79
C GLY A 26 -18.59 -3.44 -4.90
N ARG A 27 -19.31 -3.80 -3.83
CA ARG A 27 -20.78 -3.78 -3.81
C ARG A 27 -21.38 -2.43 -4.22
N ALA A 28 -20.81 -1.33 -3.75
CA ALA A 28 -21.26 0.02 -4.10
C ALA A 28 -21.04 0.32 -5.59
N ASN A 29 -19.87 0.03 -6.13
CA ASN A 29 -19.57 0.20 -7.54
C ASN A 29 -20.49 -0.66 -8.41
N ARG A 30 -20.73 -1.91 -8.02
CA ARG A 30 -21.66 -2.81 -8.71
C ARG A 30 -23.08 -2.25 -8.76
N PHE A 31 -23.57 -1.69 -7.65
CA PHE A 31 -24.92 -1.09 -7.57
C PHE A 31 -25.06 0.14 -8.46
N PHE A 32 -24.03 1.02 -8.47
CA PHE A 32 -24.07 2.26 -9.25
C PHE A 32 -23.61 2.12 -10.69
N LEU A 33 -23.10 0.96 -11.10
CA LEU A 33 -22.55 0.74 -12.45
C LEU A 33 -23.60 1.05 -13.55
N ASN A 34 -24.87 0.68 -13.32
CA ASN A 34 -25.96 0.98 -14.27
C ASN A 34 -26.16 2.48 -14.49
N PHE A 35 -25.94 3.27 -13.46
CA PHE A 35 -26.16 4.72 -13.45
C PHE A 35 -24.89 5.54 -13.77
N SER A 36 -23.76 4.87 -13.84
CA SER A 36 -22.49 5.53 -14.15
C SER A 36 -22.25 5.62 -15.66
N GLU A 37 -21.52 6.64 -16.07
CA GLU A 37 -21.03 6.77 -17.44
C GLU A 37 -19.95 5.70 -17.71
N LYS A 38 -18.95 5.62 -16.86
CA LYS A 38 -17.83 4.68 -16.96
C LYS A 38 -17.36 4.21 -15.59
N LEU A 39 -16.73 3.03 -15.59
CA LEU A 39 -15.96 2.48 -14.50
C LEU A 39 -14.48 2.41 -14.92
N LEU A 40 -13.63 3.10 -14.18
CA LEU A 40 -12.18 3.06 -14.32
C LEU A 40 -11.63 1.93 -13.44
N SER A 41 -10.87 1.00 -14.00
CA SER A 41 -10.35 -0.15 -13.25
C SER A 41 -8.89 -0.43 -13.61
N TYR A 42 -8.17 -1.09 -12.69
CA TYR A 42 -6.78 -1.49 -12.91
C TYR A 42 -6.66 -2.86 -13.62
N SER A 43 -7.74 -3.62 -13.66
CA SER A 43 -7.78 -4.94 -14.31
C SER A 43 -8.91 -5.04 -15.29
N LYS A 44 -8.66 -5.75 -16.39
CA LYS A 44 -9.69 -6.11 -17.37
C LYS A 44 -10.68 -7.13 -16.79
N ASN A 45 -10.18 -8.07 -16.01
CA ASN A 45 -10.93 -9.21 -15.50
C ASN A 45 -11.37 -8.98 -14.05
N LEU A 46 -12.35 -8.09 -13.85
CA LEU A 46 -12.91 -7.86 -12.53
C LEU A 46 -13.83 -9.02 -12.12
N ILE A 47 -13.58 -9.59 -10.95
CA ILE A 47 -14.46 -10.59 -10.34
C ILE A 47 -15.78 -9.92 -9.98
N ASN A 48 -16.89 -10.59 -10.24
CA ASN A 48 -18.26 -10.09 -10.06
C ASN A 48 -18.66 -8.92 -10.96
N PHE A 49 -17.96 -8.70 -12.08
CA PHE A 49 -18.36 -7.71 -13.06
C PHE A 49 -19.58 -8.22 -13.85
N PRO A 50 -20.65 -7.43 -14.00
CA PRO A 50 -21.85 -7.86 -14.73
C PRO A 50 -21.56 -8.04 -16.22
N LYS A 51 -22.01 -9.17 -16.76
CA LYS A 51 -21.96 -9.46 -18.20
C LYS A 51 -22.75 -8.41 -19.00
N GLY A 52 -22.27 -8.05 -20.17
CA GLY A 52 -22.92 -7.08 -21.06
C GLY A 52 -22.68 -5.60 -20.70
N MET A 53 -21.80 -5.32 -19.72
CA MET A 53 -21.44 -3.95 -19.35
C MET A 53 -19.98 -3.58 -19.67
N GLU A 54 -19.30 -4.40 -20.46
CA GLU A 54 -17.89 -4.26 -20.81
C GLU A 54 -17.58 -2.89 -21.45
N GLN A 55 -18.54 -2.33 -22.20
CA GLN A 55 -18.42 -0.99 -22.81
C GLN A 55 -18.34 0.16 -21.78
N LYS A 56 -18.74 -0.09 -20.54
CA LYS A 56 -18.59 0.90 -19.45
C LYS A 56 -17.22 0.87 -18.80
N GLN A 57 -16.46 -0.22 -18.96
CA GLN A 57 -15.16 -0.36 -18.34
C GLN A 57 -14.06 0.34 -19.14
N ILE A 58 -13.23 1.12 -18.45
CA ILE A 58 -11.99 1.69 -18.98
C ILE A 58 -10.85 1.20 -18.11
N ILE A 59 -9.86 0.57 -18.73
CA ILE A 59 -8.67 0.11 -18.02
C ILE A 59 -7.71 1.27 -17.93
N ILE A 60 -7.28 1.58 -16.72
CA ILE A 60 -6.31 2.63 -16.44
C ILE A 60 -5.11 2.04 -15.67
N ARG A 61 -3.97 2.73 -15.75
CA ARG A 61 -2.83 2.42 -14.88
C ARG A 61 -3.18 2.78 -13.44
N PRO A 62 -2.60 2.10 -12.44
CA PRO A 62 -2.79 2.45 -11.04
C PRO A 62 -2.49 3.93 -10.78
N LEU A 63 -3.38 4.58 -10.03
CA LEU A 63 -3.20 5.97 -9.64
C LEU A 63 -2.19 6.04 -8.50
N ILE A 64 -1.08 6.69 -8.75
CA ILE A 64 0.01 6.89 -7.79
C ILE A 64 0.14 8.39 -7.51
N ARG A 65 0.43 8.76 -6.28
CA ARG A 65 0.62 10.16 -5.90
C ARG A 65 1.75 10.79 -6.69
N LYS A 66 1.56 12.03 -7.20
CA LYS A 66 2.51 12.74 -8.06
C LYS A 66 3.94 12.74 -7.51
N LYS A 67 4.11 12.95 -6.21
CA LYS A 67 5.42 12.97 -5.55
C LYS A 67 6.26 11.70 -5.71
N TYR A 68 5.62 10.55 -6.00
CA TYR A 68 6.34 9.29 -6.21
C TYR A 68 7.01 9.21 -7.59
N TYR A 69 6.57 10.04 -8.55
CA TYR A 69 7.18 10.14 -9.88
C TYR A 69 8.41 11.05 -9.91
N GLU A 70 8.65 11.82 -8.85
CA GLU A 70 9.84 12.66 -8.76
C GLU A 70 11.07 11.76 -8.64
N ILE A 71 11.90 11.77 -9.70
CA ILE A 71 13.13 10.98 -9.76
C ILE A 71 14.18 11.74 -8.96
N ILE A 72 14.38 11.34 -7.72
CA ILE A 72 15.58 11.70 -6.97
C ILE A 72 16.54 10.53 -7.12
N ASN A 73 17.66 10.74 -7.75
CA ASN A 73 18.73 9.75 -7.80
C ASN A 73 19.18 9.50 -6.36
N TYR A 74 18.87 8.32 -5.86
CA TYR A 74 19.28 7.87 -4.54
C TYR A 74 20.40 6.85 -4.69
N GLU A 75 21.59 7.21 -4.20
CA GLU A 75 22.67 6.26 -4.03
C GLU A 75 22.63 5.73 -2.61
N LYS A 76 22.51 4.42 -2.47
CA LYS A 76 22.55 3.76 -1.17
C LYS A 76 23.97 3.90 -0.59
N LYS A 77 24.07 4.56 0.56
CA LYS A 77 25.35 4.90 1.20
C LYS A 77 25.83 3.86 2.21
N ASP A 78 24.97 2.92 2.59
CA ASP A 78 25.30 1.89 3.57
C ASP A 78 25.29 0.49 2.94
N SER A 79 25.95 -0.46 3.63
CA SER A 79 26.04 -1.86 3.20
C SER A 79 24.95 -2.75 3.80
N PHE A 80 23.98 -2.18 4.53
CA PHE A 80 22.91 -2.93 5.14
C PHE A 80 21.88 -3.40 4.10
N PHE A 81 21.38 -4.61 4.27
CA PHE A 81 20.17 -5.01 3.58
C PHE A 81 18.97 -4.37 4.29
N THR A 82 18.34 -3.41 3.67
CA THR A 82 17.28 -2.59 4.28
C THR A 82 15.92 -3.19 4.03
N ILE A 83 15.21 -3.57 5.11
CA ILE A 83 13.86 -4.09 5.07
C ILE A 83 12.90 -3.01 5.56
N ILE A 84 11.94 -2.61 4.73
CA ILE A 84 10.87 -1.72 5.15
C ILE A 84 9.57 -2.50 5.43
N ILE A 85 8.92 -2.17 6.55
CA ILE A 85 7.67 -2.80 6.99
C ILE A 85 6.58 -1.73 7.04
N ILE A 86 5.51 -1.92 6.26
CA ILE A 86 4.43 -0.94 6.12
C ILE A 86 3.10 -1.60 6.45
N GLY A 87 2.51 -1.18 7.57
CA GLY A 87 1.22 -1.68 8.05
C GLY A 87 -0.01 -1.04 7.43
N GLY A 88 0.17 0.07 6.68
CA GLY A 88 -0.91 0.91 6.19
C GLY A 88 -1.52 1.80 7.28
N SER A 89 -2.60 2.53 6.95
CA SER A 89 -3.22 3.54 7.81
C SER A 89 -3.79 3.02 9.13
N GLN A 90 -4.05 1.73 9.24
CA GLN A 90 -4.59 1.11 10.46
C GLN A 90 -3.51 0.45 11.32
N GLY A 91 -2.23 0.53 10.92
CA GLY A 91 -1.13 -0.19 11.55
C GLY A 91 -1.36 -1.71 11.49
N ALA A 92 -0.33 -2.47 11.27
CA ALA A 92 -0.50 -3.92 11.30
C ALA A 92 0.09 -4.46 12.59
N LYS A 93 -0.74 -4.57 13.65
CA LYS A 93 -0.33 -5.24 14.90
C LYS A 93 0.39 -6.57 14.66
N ILE A 94 -0.02 -7.28 13.61
CA ILE A 94 0.61 -8.54 13.21
C ILE A 94 2.09 -8.35 12.87
N PHE A 95 2.47 -7.20 12.29
CA PHE A 95 3.87 -6.91 11.99
C PHE A 95 4.67 -6.60 13.25
N ASP A 96 4.05 -5.89 14.20
CA ASP A 96 4.69 -5.53 15.47
C ASP A 96 4.99 -6.75 16.37
N THR A 97 4.31 -7.88 16.15
CA THR A 97 4.44 -9.08 17.00
C THR A 97 5.14 -10.23 16.31
N HIS A 98 4.70 -10.61 15.10
CA HIS A 98 5.16 -11.85 14.47
C HIS A 98 6.42 -11.69 13.61
N ILE A 99 6.67 -10.51 13.06
CA ILE A 99 7.85 -10.29 12.21
C ILE A 99 9.12 -10.11 13.06
N ASN A 100 9.00 -9.59 14.26
CA ASN A 100 10.14 -9.27 15.12
C ASN A 100 11.08 -10.45 15.36
N GLU A 101 10.55 -11.63 15.70
CA GLU A 101 11.35 -12.83 15.91
C GLU A 101 12.08 -13.29 14.64
N ILE A 102 11.44 -13.13 13.50
CA ILE A 102 12.04 -13.47 12.20
C ILE A 102 13.19 -12.51 11.89
N LEU A 103 13.02 -11.23 12.14
CA LEU A 103 14.06 -10.22 11.93
C LEU A 103 15.28 -10.46 12.81
N VAL A 104 15.09 -10.87 14.06
CA VAL A 104 16.20 -11.26 14.95
C VAL A 104 16.96 -12.48 14.40
N LYS A 105 16.24 -13.49 13.89
CA LYS A 105 16.90 -14.65 13.27
C LYS A 105 17.70 -14.27 12.02
N ILE A 106 17.21 -13.32 11.23
CA ILE A 106 17.90 -12.82 10.04
C ILE A 106 19.13 -11.99 10.46
N SER A 107 18.99 -11.10 11.44
CA SER A 107 20.07 -10.21 11.88
C SER A 107 21.26 -10.99 12.48
N ASN A 108 21.04 -12.17 13.02
CA ASN A 108 22.12 -13.04 13.50
C ASN A 108 23.01 -13.59 12.37
N ARG A 109 22.56 -13.49 11.11
CA ARG A 109 23.28 -14.03 9.95
C ARG A 109 23.66 -12.97 8.92
N HIS A 110 22.95 -11.84 8.91
CA HIS A 110 23.08 -10.81 7.91
C HIS A 110 22.99 -9.42 8.54
N SER A 111 23.78 -8.48 8.06
CA SER A 111 23.70 -7.07 8.47
C SER A 111 22.45 -6.44 7.87
N ILE A 112 21.38 -6.34 8.65
CA ILE A 112 20.11 -5.74 8.23
C ILE A 112 19.85 -4.40 8.91
N LYS A 113 19.10 -3.56 8.22
CA LYS A 113 18.48 -2.33 8.74
C LYS A 113 16.97 -2.45 8.58
N VAL A 114 16.23 -2.06 9.59
CA VAL A 114 14.77 -2.16 9.59
C VAL A 114 14.13 -0.76 9.65
N ILE A 115 13.27 -0.47 8.69
CA ILE A 115 12.42 0.73 8.68
C ILE A 115 11.00 0.25 8.95
N HIS A 116 10.45 0.53 10.14
CA HIS A 116 9.19 -0.05 10.58
C HIS A 116 8.13 1.01 10.86
N GLN A 117 7.03 0.96 10.10
CA GLN A 117 5.84 1.75 10.35
C GLN A 117 4.94 1.07 11.37
N THR A 118 4.70 1.71 12.51
CA THR A 118 3.83 1.20 13.56
C THR A 118 2.89 2.27 14.12
N SER A 119 2.01 1.90 15.03
CA SER A 119 1.18 2.85 15.78
C SER A 119 2.05 3.67 16.74
N GLU A 120 1.63 4.91 17.04
CA GLU A 120 2.36 5.79 17.95
C GLU A 120 2.65 5.14 19.29
N LYS A 121 1.70 4.36 19.82
CA LYS A 121 1.82 3.63 21.10
C LYS A 121 2.97 2.62 21.11
N ASN A 122 3.33 2.05 19.97
CA ASN A 122 4.31 0.98 19.87
C ASN A 122 5.70 1.45 19.45
N ILE A 123 5.88 2.73 19.13
CA ILE A 123 7.17 3.27 18.64
C ILE A 123 8.29 3.00 19.65
N ILE A 124 8.07 3.34 20.91
CA ILE A 124 9.11 3.22 21.95
C ILE A 124 9.46 1.76 22.19
N SER A 125 8.46 0.89 22.33
CA SER A 125 8.69 -0.54 22.57
C SER A 125 9.43 -1.22 21.42
N LEU A 126 9.08 -0.90 20.17
CA LEU A 126 9.77 -1.44 19.00
C LEU A 126 11.19 -0.91 18.85
N LYS A 127 11.42 0.37 19.11
CA LYS A 127 12.79 0.92 19.12
C LYS A 127 13.68 0.23 20.14
N ASN A 128 13.17 0.01 21.35
CA ASN A 128 13.91 -0.69 22.40
C ASN A 128 14.20 -2.13 22.00
N PHE A 129 13.20 -2.84 21.47
CA PHE A 129 13.35 -4.20 20.98
C PHE A 129 14.46 -4.32 19.93
N TYR A 130 14.47 -3.46 18.90
CA TYR A 130 15.51 -3.48 17.88
C TYR A 130 16.88 -3.12 18.44
N LYS A 131 16.95 -2.15 19.36
CA LYS A 131 18.21 -1.76 20.01
C LYS A 131 18.80 -2.90 20.85
N GLU A 132 17.99 -3.59 21.65
CA GLU A 132 18.38 -4.74 22.45
C GLU A 132 18.93 -5.88 21.59
N ASN A 133 18.36 -6.08 20.41
CA ASN A 133 18.78 -7.09 19.44
C ASN A 133 19.87 -6.58 18.46
N LYS A 134 20.44 -5.39 18.70
CA LYS A 134 21.50 -4.79 17.88
C LYS A 134 21.13 -4.63 16.39
N ILE A 135 19.84 -4.41 16.11
CA ILE A 135 19.32 -4.18 14.75
C ILE A 135 19.27 -2.68 14.49
N GLU A 136 19.97 -2.22 13.45
CA GLU A 136 19.86 -0.84 12.98
C GLU A 136 18.42 -0.55 12.56
N ASN A 137 17.83 0.54 13.08
CA ASN A 137 16.40 0.73 12.87
C ASN A 137 15.96 2.19 12.75
N LYS A 138 14.84 2.38 12.04
CA LYS A 138 14.02 3.59 12.05
C LYS A 138 12.56 3.20 12.26
N VAL A 139 12.00 3.50 13.43
CA VAL A 139 10.60 3.23 13.74
C VAL A 139 9.81 4.53 13.72
N PHE A 140 8.68 4.56 13.01
CA PHE A 140 7.85 5.74 12.83
C PHE A 140 6.36 5.38 12.74
N ASN A 141 5.47 6.36 12.98
CA ASN A 141 4.03 6.18 12.77
C ASN A 141 3.62 6.67 11.38
N PHE A 142 3.75 7.97 11.14
CA PHE A 142 3.43 8.60 9.87
C PHE A 142 4.62 9.44 9.40
N ASP A 143 4.94 9.35 8.13
CA ASP A 143 5.96 10.19 7.51
C ASP A 143 5.52 10.60 6.11
N GLN A 144 5.61 11.89 5.82
CA GLN A 144 5.27 12.42 4.51
C GLN A 144 6.27 11.98 3.43
N ASN A 145 7.48 11.63 3.84
CA ASN A 145 8.59 11.23 2.97
C ASN A 145 8.74 9.70 2.88
N LEU A 146 7.65 8.96 3.01
CA LEU A 146 7.67 7.50 2.87
C LEU A 146 8.33 7.02 1.57
N ASN A 147 8.21 7.81 0.50
CA ASN A 147 8.90 7.55 -0.77
C ASN A 147 10.42 7.49 -0.65
N GLU A 148 11.04 8.28 0.24
CA GLU A 148 12.48 8.22 0.48
C GLU A 148 12.88 6.93 1.18
N PHE A 149 12.07 6.46 2.14
CA PHE A 149 12.32 5.19 2.81
C PHE A 149 12.15 4.01 1.88
N LEU A 150 11.16 4.05 0.99
CA LEU A 150 11.00 3.02 -0.03
C LEU A 150 12.25 2.93 -0.92
N ARG A 151 12.76 4.05 -1.41
CA ARG A 151 13.95 4.06 -2.27
C ARG A 151 15.22 3.52 -1.59
N GLN A 152 15.30 3.62 -0.26
CA GLN A 152 16.42 3.10 0.52
C GLN A 152 16.32 1.60 0.79
N SER A 153 15.17 0.99 0.47
CA SER A 153 14.85 -0.36 0.90
C SER A 153 15.08 -1.37 -0.21
N ASP A 154 15.61 -2.54 0.17
CA ASP A 154 15.85 -3.67 -0.71
C ASP A 154 14.68 -4.64 -0.74
N LEU A 155 13.87 -4.66 0.34
CA LEU A 155 12.69 -5.51 0.48
C LEU A 155 11.60 -4.77 1.25
N CYS A 156 10.35 -4.89 0.83
CA CYS A 156 9.20 -4.38 1.55
C CYS A 156 8.32 -5.52 2.07
N ILE A 157 7.92 -5.46 3.34
CA ILE A 157 6.86 -6.30 3.90
C ILE A 157 5.64 -5.40 4.12
N THR A 158 4.53 -5.72 3.49
CA THR A 158 3.37 -4.82 3.49
C THR A 158 2.04 -5.55 3.52
N ARG A 159 0.98 -4.82 3.83
CA ARG A 159 -0.39 -5.29 3.56
C ARG A 159 -0.68 -5.20 2.07
N ALA A 160 -1.52 -6.10 1.57
CA ALA A 160 -1.88 -6.18 0.14
C ALA A 160 -2.85 -5.06 -0.30
N GLY A 161 -2.54 -3.79 0.02
CA GLY A 161 -3.31 -2.64 -0.42
C GLY A 161 -2.97 -2.21 -1.85
N ALA A 162 -3.97 -2.00 -2.71
CA ALA A 162 -3.75 -1.68 -4.13
C ALA A 162 -2.83 -0.47 -4.35
N SER A 163 -2.98 0.60 -3.57
CA SER A 163 -2.13 1.79 -3.68
C SER A 163 -0.69 1.51 -3.25
N SER A 164 -0.49 0.77 -2.16
CA SER A 164 0.86 0.40 -1.69
C SER A 164 1.59 -0.46 -2.70
N LEU A 165 0.91 -1.46 -3.27
CA LEU A 165 1.50 -2.33 -4.29
C LEU A 165 1.86 -1.56 -5.57
N ALA A 166 1.02 -0.61 -5.97
CA ALA A 166 1.30 0.25 -7.12
C ALA A 166 2.54 1.14 -6.88
N GLU A 167 2.67 1.73 -5.69
CA GLU A 167 3.84 2.54 -5.31
C GLU A 167 5.12 1.71 -5.27
N LEU A 168 5.07 0.49 -4.71
CA LEU A 168 6.21 -0.43 -4.69
C LEU A 168 6.64 -0.86 -6.08
N SER A 169 5.68 -1.18 -6.95
CA SER A 169 5.95 -1.55 -8.35
C SER A 169 6.62 -0.41 -9.13
N LEU A 170 6.30 0.85 -8.82
CA LEU A 170 6.95 2.00 -9.46
C LEU A 170 8.45 2.07 -9.16
N TYR A 171 8.86 1.68 -7.96
CA TYR A 171 10.25 1.69 -7.54
C TYR A 171 10.99 0.36 -7.79
N ASN A 172 10.34 -0.63 -8.38
CA ASN A 172 10.88 -1.99 -8.58
C ASN A 172 11.40 -2.64 -7.29
N ILE A 173 10.76 -2.35 -6.15
CA ILE A 173 11.14 -2.93 -4.87
C ILE A 173 10.48 -4.30 -4.73
N PRO A 174 11.24 -5.38 -4.51
CA PRO A 174 10.67 -6.67 -4.13
C PRO A 174 9.81 -6.55 -2.88
N PHE A 175 8.67 -7.25 -2.83
CA PHE A 175 7.80 -7.16 -1.67
C PHE A 175 7.13 -8.49 -1.31
N ILE A 176 6.85 -8.64 -0.02
CA ILE A 176 6.02 -9.69 0.54
C ILE A 176 4.69 -9.02 0.95
N ALA A 177 3.61 -9.36 0.23
CA ALA A 177 2.28 -8.84 0.52
C ALA A 177 1.50 -9.82 1.41
N ILE A 178 1.11 -9.36 2.59
CA ILE A 178 0.32 -10.15 3.54
C ILE A 178 -1.14 -9.71 3.45
N PRO A 179 -2.06 -10.59 3.03
CA PRO A 179 -3.48 -10.27 2.91
C PRO A 179 -4.13 -9.96 4.27
N LEU A 180 -5.31 -9.34 4.21
CA LEU A 180 -6.15 -9.06 5.38
C LEU A 180 -6.90 -10.31 5.82
#